data_35aa38187c3375cab9e82bbe1b9ae5d6
#
_entry.id   35aa38187c3375cab9e82bbe1b9ae5d6
#
_cell.length_a   1.000
_cell.length_b   1.000
_cell.length_c   1.000
_cell.angle_alpha   90.00
_cell.angle_beta   90.00
_cell.angle_gamma   90.00
#
_symmetry.space_group_name_H-M   'P 1'
#
loop_
_entity.id
_entity.type
_entity.pdbx_description
1 polymer ?
#
loop_
_entity_poly.entity_id
_entity_poly.type
_entity_poly.pdbx_seq_one_letter_code
_entity_poly.pdbx_strand_id
1 'polypeptide(L)'
;MIPGTFYGKDGYVLCNYYGNKRDKKSLPSYVASIDYAMFGGNGLPNDCLRASGSIKPQVLAPDTSNSKLRNSECIYTADPEACRNTMSFILNINGTKDYQVALYLLDWDNHGRRQSVEMFDAETLKMIVFVKIVTDFSGGKYMIYSYNKSAKFRIDQVRGDNAVLSGIFFDSPHR
;
A
#
# COMPACT_ATOMS: atom_id res chain seq x y z
N MET A 1 3.00 0.10 16.96
CA MET A 1 1.62 -0.08 16.41
C MET A 1 1.03 1.30 16.15
N ILE A 2 0.44 1.52 15.00
CA ILE A 2 -0.25 2.78 14.72
C ILE A 2 -1.61 2.74 15.42
N PRO A 3 -1.97 3.73 16.25
CA PRO A 3 -3.25 3.76 16.93
C PRO A 3 -4.42 3.63 15.94
N GLY A 4 -5.32 2.70 16.17
CA GLY A 4 -6.50 2.46 15.34
C GLY A 4 -6.30 1.52 14.14
N THR A 5 -5.15 0.85 14.03
CA THR A 5 -4.93 -0.22 13.05
C THR A 5 -4.88 -1.58 13.75
N PHE A 6 -5.44 -2.60 13.10
CA PHE A 6 -5.34 -3.99 13.54
C PHE A 6 -4.03 -4.66 13.11
N TYR A 7 -3.30 -4.01 12.18
CA TYR A 7 -2.09 -4.52 11.53
C TYR A 7 -0.91 -3.61 11.81
N GLY A 8 0.31 -4.11 11.56
CA GLY A 8 1.54 -3.34 11.68
C GLY A 8 2.22 -3.45 13.05
N LYS A 9 2.05 -4.57 13.76
CA LYS A 9 2.73 -4.80 15.05
C LYS A 9 4.23 -4.90 14.88
N ASP A 10 4.70 -5.51 13.78
CA ASP A 10 6.12 -5.66 13.49
C ASP A 10 6.68 -4.43 12.77
N GLY A 11 5.85 -3.73 11.98
CA GLY A 11 6.29 -2.55 11.25
C GLY A 11 5.27 -2.05 10.23
N TYR A 12 5.59 -0.91 9.61
CA TYR A 12 4.67 -0.28 8.66
C TYR A 12 5.38 0.66 7.68
N VAL A 13 4.68 0.95 6.59
CA VAL A 13 4.91 2.09 5.70
C VAL A 13 3.59 2.83 5.52
N LEU A 14 3.56 4.11 5.81
CA LEU A 14 2.48 5.03 5.41
C LEU A 14 2.97 5.76 4.17
N CYS A 15 2.36 5.43 3.04
CA CYS A 15 2.80 5.92 1.73
C CYS A 15 2.61 7.43 1.65
N ASN A 16 3.66 8.13 1.24
CA ASN A 16 3.69 9.58 1.04
C ASN A 16 3.24 10.43 2.25
N TYR A 17 3.34 9.92 3.45
CA TYR A 17 2.81 10.53 4.68
C TYR A 17 3.29 11.97 4.94
N TYR A 18 4.51 12.30 4.52
CA TYR A 18 5.07 13.64 4.65
C TYR A 18 4.94 14.48 3.37
N GLY A 19 4.25 13.98 2.35
CA GLY A 19 4.22 14.57 1.03
C GLY A 19 5.55 14.46 0.27
N ASN A 20 5.55 14.89 -1.01
CA ASN A 20 6.73 14.86 -1.87
C ASN A 20 7.39 13.46 -1.97
N LYS A 21 6.58 12.41 -2.07
CA LYS A 21 6.99 11.00 -2.17
C LYS A 21 7.81 10.51 -0.96
N ARG A 22 7.55 11.09 0.20
CA ARG A 22 8.22 10.71 1.45
C ARG A 22 7.30 9.90 2.35
N ASP A 23 7.62 8.65 2.52
CA ASP A 23 6.90 7.73 3.39
C ASP A 23 7.27 7.95 4.87
N LYS A 24 6.32 7.72 5.75
CA LYS A 24 6.61 7.44 7.16
C LYS A 24 6.70 5.94 7.32
N LYS A 25 7.86 5.44 7.75
CA LYS A 25 8.08 3.99 7.84
C LYS A 25 8.85 3.58 9.09
N SER A 26 8.53 2.40 9.57
CA SER A 26 9.28 1.62 10.54
C SER A 26 9.31 0.20 10.01
N LEU A 27 10.42 -0.22 9.41
CA LEU A 27 10.52 -1.53 8.80
C LEU A 27 10.99 -2.57 9.83
N PRO A 28 10.39 -3.77 9.85
CA PRO A 28 10.90 -4.85 10.68
C PRO A 28 12.27 -5.32 10.14
N SER A 29 13.10 -5.91 11.00
CA SER A 29 14.48 -6.30 10.65
C SER A 29 14.58 -7.30 9.50
N TYR A 30 13.53 -8.05 9.24
CA TYR A 30 13.47 -9.00 8.12
C TYR A 30 13.14 -8.34 6.77
N VAL A 31 12.72 -7.08 6.74
CA VAL A 31 12.49 -6.32 5.49
C VAL A 31 13.74 -5.52 5.16
N ALA A 32 14.39 -5.86 4.04
CA ALA A 32 15.58 -5.16 3.55
C ALA A 32 15.22 -3.84 2.87
N SER A 33 14.28 -3.87 1.93
CA SER A 33 13.81 -2.69 1.19
C SER A 33 12.42 -2.88 0.62
N ILE A 34 11.83 -1.77 0.16
CA ILE A 34 10.62 -1.74 -0.65
C ILE A 34 10.93 -0.84 -1.85
N ASP A 35 10.88 -1.44 -3.03
CA ASP A 35 11.27 -0.77 -4.26
C ASP A 35 10.04 -0.58 -5.16
N TYR A 36 9.64 0.66 -5.36
CA TYR A 36 8.48 1.04 -6.18
C TYR A 36 8.84 1.23 -7.64
N ALA A 37 7.91 0.88 -8.53
CA ALA A 37 7.97 1.18 -9.95
C ALA A 37 6.58 1.46 -10.52
N MET A 38 6.52 2.27 -11.57
CA MET A 38 5.32 2.47 -12.38
C MET A 38 5.55 1.99 -13.81
N PHE A 39 4.48 1.44 -14.40
CA PHE A 39 4.45 1.12 -15.82
C PHE A 39 3.52 2.10 -16.54
N GLY A 40 3.98 2.69 -17.62
CA GLY A 40 3.21 3.62 -18.45
C GLY A 40 3.28 5.08 -18.01
N GLY A 41 4.30 5.49 -17.25
CA GLY A 41 4.46 6.87 -16.79
C GLY A 41 5.88 7.16 -16.29
N ASN A 42 6.05 8.13 -15.43
CA ASN A 42 7.34 8.70 -14.99
C ASN A 42 8.20 7.81 -14.06
N GLY A 43 8.08 6.50 -14.12
CA GLY A 43 8.95 5.55 -13.43
C GLY A 43 8.65 5.32 -11.93
N LEU A 44 8.14 6.30 -11.20
CA LEU A 44 7.75 6.19 -9.79
C LEU A 44 6.29 6.58 -9.59
N PRO A 45 5.57 5.95 -8.65
CA PRO A 45 4.22 6.35 -8.30
C PRO A 45 4.15 7.83 -7.94
N ASN A 46 3.08 8.49 -8.37
CA ASN A 46 2.82 9.87 -7.99
C ASN A 46 2.37 9.96 -6.54
N ASP A 47 2.60 11.11 -5.93
CA ASP A 47 2.15 11.40 -4.59
C ASP A 47 0.80 12.14 -4.61
N CYS A 48 -0.05 11.83 -3.65
CA CYS A 48 -1.24 12.62 -3.42
C CYS A 48 -1.42 12.93 -1.94
N LEU A 49 -1.52 14.20 -1.64
CA LEU A 49 -2.00 14.70 -0.36
C LEU A 49 -3.48 15.01 -0.51
N ARG A 50 -4.36 14.24 0.14
CA ARG A 50 -5.80 14.39 -0.04
C ARG A 50 -6.50 15.11 1.11
N ALA A 51 -6.06 14.89 2.34
CA ALA A 51 -6.63 15.59 3.50
C ALA A 51 -5.63 15.60 4.64
N SER A 52 -5.02 16.73 4.91
CA SER A 52 -4.37 16.95 6.18
C SER A 52 -5.42 17.31 7.23
N GLY A 53 -5.30 16.76 8.42
CA GLY A 53 -6.17 17.10 9.54
C GLY A 53 -7.58 16.48 9.50
N SER A 54 -7.76 15.35 8.84
CA SER A 54 -9.03 14.64 8.84
C SER A 54 -9.33 14.00 10.19
N ILE A 55 -10.61 14.01 10.58
CA ILE A 55 -11.13 13.28 11.76
C ILE A 55 -11.75 11.93 11.40
N LYS A 56 -11.81 11.58 10.14
CA LYS A 56 -12.46 10.35 9.66
C LYS A 56 -11.64 9.11 10.09
N PRO A 57 -12.28 8.09 10.67
CA PRO A 57 -11.58 6.93 11.27
C PRO A 57 -10.83 6.06 10.25
N GLN A 58 -11.27 6.04 8.98
CA GLN A 58 -10.62 5.29 7.91
C GLN A 58 -9.30 5.90 7.45
N VAL A 59 -9.02 7.16 7.81
CA VAL A 59 -7.77 7.84 7.47
C VAL A 59 -6.67 7.42 8.44
N LEU A 60 -5.46 7.19 7.95
CA LEU A 60 -4.33 6.78 8.77
C LEU A 60 -3.99 7.84 9.82
N ALA A 61 -3.86 7.41 11.08
CA ALA A 61 -3.57 8.32 12.18
C ALA A 61 -2.09 8.64 12.27
N PRO A 62 -1.72 9.86 12.68
CA PRO A 62 -0.35 10.14 13.09
C PRO A 62 0.01 9.37 14.35
N ASP A 63 1.31 9.10 14.53
CA ASP A 63 1.89 8.34 15.63
C ASP A 63 1.93 9.12 16.97
N THR A 64 1.39 10.30 17.01
CA THR A 64 1.38 11.13 18.23
C THR A 64 0.05 10.99 18.96
N SER A 65 0.12 10.53 20.19
CA SER A 65 -1.01 10.25 21.08
C SER A 65 -1.97 11.44 21.31
N ASN A 66 -1.58 12.65 20.94
CA ASN A 66 -2.36 13.86 21.19
C ASN A 66 -2.99 14.47 19.92
N SER A 67 -2.73 13.96 18.73
CA SER A 67 -3.34 14.51 17.53
C SER A 67 -4.61 13.73 17.16
N LYS A 68 -5.76 14.41 17.22
CA LYS A 68 -7.02 13.90 16.66
C LYS A 68 -7.05 13.99 15.12
N LEU A 69 -6.04 14.64 14.54
CA LEU A 69 -5.96 14.89 13.11
C LEU A 69 -5.22 13.75 12.41
N ARG A 70 -5.74 13.36 11.26
CA ARG A 70 -5.24 12.25 10.44
C ARG A 70 -4.90 12.75 9.05
N ASN A 71 -3.93 12.12 8.40
CA ASN A 71 -3.56 12.43 7.03
C ASN A 71 -4.07 11.32 6.10
N SER A 72 -4.83 11.70 5.08
CA SER A 72 -5.19 10.81 3.98
C SER A 72 -4.20 11.01 2.86
N GLU A 73 -3.19 10.19 2.84
CA GLU A 73 -2.16 10.21 1.82
C GLU A 73 -2.05 8.87 1.12
N CYS A 74 -1.55 8.88 -0.08
CA CYS A 74 -1.36 7.69 -0.89
C CYS A 74 -0.27 7.92 -1.93
N ILE A 75 0.23 6.84 -2.49
CA ILE A 75 0.85 6.83 -3.81
C ILE A 75 -0.19 6.38 -4.82
N TYR A 76 -0.15 6.93 -6.01
CA TYR A 76 -1.13 6.61 -7.05
C TYR A 76 -0.51 6.57 -8.44
N THR A 77 -1.20 5.89 -9.34
CA THR A 77 -0.86 5.91 -10.76
C THR A 77 -1.57 7.08 -11.42
N ALA A 78 -0.87 7.86 -12.21
CA ALA A 78 -1.48 8.86 -13.06
C ALA A 78 -0.64 9.05 -14.31
N ASP A 79 -1.11 8.45 -15.37
CA ASP A 79 -0.70 8.79 -16.72
C ASP A 79 -1.97 8.92 -17.56
N PRO A 80 -2.37 10.16 -17.89
CA PRO A 80 -3.59 10.39 -18.66
C PRO A 80 -3.52 9.83 -20.09
N GLU A 81 -2.32 9.53 -20.58
CA GLU A 81 -2.11 8.98 -21.91
C GLU A 81 -1.99 7.44 -21.92
N ALA A 82 -1.81 6.83 -20.76
CA ALA A 82 -1.71 5.38 -20.65
C ALA A 82 -3.07 4.71 -20.67
N CYS A 83 -3.24 3.69 -21.50
CA CYS A 83 -4.43 2.86 -21.53
C CYS A 83 -4.64 2.06 -20.23
N ARG A 84 -3.60 1.92 -19.42
CA ARG A 84 -3.59 1.25 -18.11
C ARG A 84 -2.58 1.91 -17.19
N ASN A 85 -3.03 2.23 -15.99
CA ASN A 85 -2.18 2.73 -14.93
C ASN A 85 -1.85 1.59 -13.96
N THR A 86 -0.59 1.18 -13.94
CA THR A 86 -0.07 0.08 -13.13
C THR A 86 1.05 0.60 -12.24
N MET A 87 0.97 0.29 -10.95
CA MET A 87 2.11 0.39 -10.05
C MET A 87 2.56 -0.99 -9.60
N SER A 88 3.82 -1.13 -9.30
CA SER A 88 4.35 -2.31 -8.64
C SER A 88 5.34 -1.92 -7.55
N PHE A 89 5.52 -2.82 -6.60
CA PHE A 89 6.64 -2.73 -5.67
C PHE A 89 7.18 -4.13 -5.38
N ILE A 90 8.47 -4.18 -5.07
CA ILE A 90 9.14 -5.38 -4.60
C ILE A 90 9.39 -5.22 -3.11
N LEU A 91 8.87 -6.16 -2.34
CA LEU A 91 9.16 -6.32 -0.94
C LEU A 91 10.35 -7.28 -0.81
N ASN A 92 11.52 -6.74 -0.52
CA ASN A 92 12.75 -7.50 -0.35
C ASN A 92 12.88 -8.00 1.09
N ILE A 93 13.00 -9.30 1.27
CA ILE A 93 13.08 -9.97 2.58
C ILE A 93 14.48 -10.53 2.79
N ASN A 94 15.05 -10.30 3.97
CA ASN A 94 16.31 -10.87 4.40
C ASN A 94 16.12 -12.35 4.79
N GLY A 95 16.68 -13.24 4.00
CA GLY A 95 16.58 -14.69 4.24
C GLY A 95 15.17 -15.22 3.99
N THR A 96 14.80 -16.27 4.75
CA THR A 96 13.49 -16.90 4.68
C THR A 96 12.82 -16.78 6.03
N LYS A 97 11.70 -16.09 6.09
CA LYS A 97 10.90 -15.88 7.31
C LYS A 97 9.44 -15.74 6.98
N ASP A 98 8.60 -16.52 7.64
CA ASP A 98 7.16 -16.34 7.52
C ASP A 98 6.75 -14.96 8.02
N TYR A 99 6.01 -14.23 7.19
CA TYR A 99 5.46 -12.92 7.50
C TYR A 99 4.05 -12.77 6.94
N GLN A 100 3.32 -11.84 7.51
CA GLN A 100 2.07 -11.33 6.96
C GLN A 100 2.25 -9.88 6.55
N VAL A 101 1.79 -9.54 5.35
CA VAL A 101 1.73 -8.16 4.87
C VAL A 101 0.29 -7.79 4.56
N ALA A 102 -0.15 -6.64 5.07
CA ALA A 102 -1.45 -6.07 4.79
C ALA A 102 -1.29 -4.77 4.01
N LEU A 103 -1.87 -4.71 2.81
CA LEU A 103 -1.93 -3.51 1.98
C LEU A 103 -3.21 -2.76 2.34
N TYR A 104 -3.08 -1.49 2.69
CA TYR A 104 -4.22 -0.63 2.96
C TYR A 104 -4.54 0.25 1.76
N LEU A 105 -5.77 0.15 1.30
CA LEU A 105 -6.32 0.84 0.15
C LEU A 105 -7.46 1.75 0.60
N LEU A 106 -7.45 3.01 0.17
CA LEU A 106 -8.48 3.98 0.54
C LEU A 106 -8.87 4.83 -0.67
N ASP A 107 -10.13 4.70 -1.13
CA ASP A 107 -10.75 5.58 -2.12
C ASP A 107 -11.35 6.79 -1.39
N TRP A 108 -10.45 7.68 -0.94
CA TRP A 108 -10.76 8.79 -0.05
C TRP A 108 -11.86 9.73 -0.57
N ASP A 109 -11.78 10.08 -1.83
CA ASP A 109 -12.67 11.00 -2.54
C ASP A 109 -13.90 10.28 -3.14
N ASN A 110 -14.00 8.97 -2.92
CA ASN A 110 -15.11 8.13 -3.34
C ASN A 110 -15.42 8.23 -4.85
N HIS A 111 -14.37 8.20 -5.67
CA HIS A 111 -14.48 8.23 -7.12
C HIS A 111 -14.88 6.89 -7.75
N GLY A 112 -15.24 5.91 -6.93
CA GLY A 112 -15.65 4.58 -7.38
C GLY A 112 -14.52 3.82 -8.03
N ARG A 113 -13.30 3.99 -7.52
CA ARG A 113 -12.12 3.26 -7.99
C ARG A 113 -12.31 1.78 -7.88
N ARG A 114 -11.80 1.06 -8.87
CA ARG A 114 -11.64 -0.39 -8.86
C ARG A 114 -10.21 -0.69 -9.29
N GLN A 115 -9.57 -1.57 -8.56
CA GLN A 115 -8.21 -1.97 -8.86
C GLN A 115 -8.01 -3.46 -8.62
N SER A 116 -7.07 -4.05 -9.36
CA SER A 116 -6.62 -5.42 -9.08
C SER A 116 -5.35 -5.39 -8.27
N VAL A 117 -5.18 -6.41 -7.44
CA VAL A 117 -3.94 -6.66 -6.70
C VAL A 117 -3.50 -8.08 -6.99
N GLU A 118 -2.25 -8.21 -7.41
CA GLU A 118 -1.59 -9.48 -7.70
C GLU A 118 -0.30 -9.60 -6.90
N MET A 119 0.07 -10.82 -6.57
CA MET A 119 1.30 -11.13 -5.84
C MET A 119 2.08 -12.22 -6.56
N PHE A 120 3.37 -11.97 -6.75
CA PHE A 120 4.31 -12.86 -7.40
C PHE A 120 5.52 -13.12 -6.48
N ASP A 121 6.12 -14.28 -6.61
CA ASP A 121 7.47 -14.51 -6.10
C ASP A 121 8.44 -13.55 -6.83
N ALA A 122 9.25 -12.82 -6.09
CA ALA A 122 10.08 -11.77 -6.68
C ALA A 122 11.23 -12.32 -7.55
N GLU A 123 11.70 -13.53 -7.25
CA GLU A 123 12.79 -14.17 -7.97
C GLU A 123 12.32 -14.87 -9.24
N THR A 124 11.26 -15.68 -9.11
CA THR A 124 10.79 -16.54 -10.21
C THR A 124 9.70 -15.89 -11.06
N LEU A 125 9.11 -14.78 -10.59
CA LEU A 125 7.95 -14.10 -11.17
C LEU A 125 6.72 -15.01 -11.34
N LYS A 126 6.69 -16.14 -10.65
CA LYS A 126 5.49 -16.96 -10.60
C LYS A 126 4.43 -16.32 -9.73
N MET A 127 3.20 -16.33 -10.20
CA MET A 127 2.06 -15.85 -9.43
C MET A 127 1.86 -16.72 -8.20
N ILE A 128 1.79 -16.11 -7.02
CA ILE A 128 1.59 -16.79 -5.73
C ILE A 128 0.11 -16.79 -5.37
N VAL A 129 -0.56 -15.66 -5.62
CA VAL A 129 -1.97 -15.47 -5.31
C VAL A 129 -2.69 -14.99 -6.54
N PHE A 130 -3.82 -15.61 -6.86
CA PHE A 130 -4.67 -15.16 -7.96
C PHE A 130 -5.09 -13.71 -7.78
N VAL A 131 -5.28 -13.02 -8.92
CA VAL A 131 -5.73 -11.64 -8.96
C VAL A 131 -7.00 -11.43 -8.13
N LYS A 132 -6.96 -10.41 -7.29
CA LYS A 132 -8.13 -9.96 -6.53
C LYS A 132 -8.55 -8.58 -7.00
N ILE A 133 -9.82 -8.47 -7.40
CA ILE A 133 -10.41 -7.18 -7.72
C ILE A 133 -10.93 -6.55 -6.43
N VAL A 134 -10.52 -5.31 -6.21
CA VAL A 134 -10.93 -4.51 -5.04
C VAL A 134 -11.88 -3.43 -5.50
N THR A 135 -13.05 -3.39 -4.88
CA THR A 135 -14.13 -2.41 -5.10
C THR A 135 -14.61 -1.88 -3.76
N ASP A 136 -15.33 -0.77 -3.78
CA ASP A 136 -16.03 -0.24 -2.60
C ASP A 136 -15.10 -0.05 -1.38
N PHE A 137 -13.99 0.63 -1.58
CA PHE A 137 -12.99 0.86 -0.54
C PHE A 137 -12.86 2.32 -0.09
N SER A 138 -13.93 3.11 -0.23
CA SER A 138 -14.03 4.46 0.33
C SER A 138 -14.00 4.48 1.86
N GLY A 139 -14.38 3.38 2.50
CA GLY A 139 -14.22 3.16 3.94
C GLY A 139 -12.87 2.57 4.35
N GLY A 140 -11.97 2.34 3.39
CA GLY A 140 -10.71 1.65 3.59
C GLY A 140 -10.84 0.12 3.56
N LYS A 141 -9.89 -0.54 2.91
CA LYS A 141 -9.80 -2.01 2.86
C LYS A 141 -8.37 -2.48 3.06
N TYR A 142 -8.23 -3.59 3.82
CA TYR A 142 -6.98 -4.32 3.95
C TYR A 142 -6.98 -5.55 3.04
N MET A 143 -5.90 -5.69 2.26
CA MET A 143 -5.62 -6.90 1.49
C MET A 143 -4.46 -7.62 2.16
N ILE A 144 -4.72 -8.82 2.69
CA ILE A 144 -3.78 -9.54 3.56
C ILE A 144 -3.18 -10.70 2.78
N TYR A 145 -1.87 -10.82 2.87
CA TYR A 145 -1.07 -11.84 2.22
C TYR A 145 -0.06 -12.43 3.20
N SER A 146 0.18 -13.74 3.09
CA SER A 146 1.22 -14.43 3.87
C SER A 146 2.21 -15.08 2.92
N TYR A 147 3.49 -14.94 3.20
CA TYR A 147 4.57 -15.51 2.42
C TYR A 147 5.86 -15.63 3.25
N ASN A 148 6.93 -16.14 2.66
CA ASN A 148 8.18 -16.36 3.38
C ASN A 148 9.44 -16.00 2.59
N LYS A 149 9.29 -15.32 1.46
CA LYS A 149 10.38 -14.85 0.60
C LYS A 149 10.08 -13.44 0.10
N SER A 150 10.97 -12.86 -0.67
CA SER A 150 10.73 -11.61 -1.37
C SER A 150 9.55 -11.75 -2.34
N ALA A 151 8.68 -10.76 -2.36
CA ALA A 151 7.46 -10.76 -3.16
C ALA A 151 7.34 -9.49 -4.00
N LYS A 152 6.82 -9.64 -5.22
CA LYS A 152 6.44 -8.52 -6.07
C LYS A 152 4.93 -8.37 -6.05
N PHE A 153 4.48 -7.17 -5.73
CA PHE A 153 3.06 -6.80 -5.85
C PHE A 153 2.86 -5.95 -7.10
N ARG A 154 1.74 -6.19 -7.78
CA ARG A 154 1.27 -5.37 -8.88
C ARG A 154 -0.14 -4.90 -8.59
N ILE A 155 -0.38 -3.61 -8.77
CA ILE A 155 -1.68 -2.98 -8.55
C ILE A 155 -2.05 -2.26 -9.83
N ASP A 156 -3.11 -2.75 -10.49
CA ASP A 156 -3.60 -2.22 -11.76
C ASP A 156 -4.90 -1.46 -11.57
N GLN A 157 -5.03 -0.33 -12.23
CA GLN A 157 -6.31 0.35 -12.39
C GLN A 157 -7.25 -0.50 -13.24
N VAL A 158 -8.44 -0.76 -12.71
CA VAL A 158 -9.53 -1.45 -13.44
C VAL A 158 -10.61 -0.44 -13.83
N ARG A 159 -10.91 0.51 -12.94
CA ARG A 159 -11.88 1.59 -13.15
C ARG A 159 -11.58 2.77 -12.26
N GLY A 160 -12.03 3.96 -12.66
CA GLY A 160 -11.80 5.23 -11.97
C GLY A 160 -10.54 5.92 -12.50
N ASP A 161 -10.07 6.93 -11.81
CA ASP A 161 -9.01 7.82 -12.31
C ASP A 161 -7.61 7.17 -12.19
N ASN A 162 -7.42 6.32 -11.20
CA ASN A 162 -6.11 5.73 -10.89
C ASN A 162 -6.22 4.53 -9.93
N ALA A 163 -5.12 3.81 -9.73
CA ALA A 163 -4.94 2.88 -8.63
C ALA A 163 -4.21 3.57 -7.48
N VAL A 164 -4.52 3.21 -6.25
CA VAL A 164 -3.99 3.84 -5.04
C VAL A 164 -3.46 2.82 -4.03
N LEU A 165 -2.42 3.20 -3.29
CA LEU A 165 -1.90 2.46 -2.14
C LEU A 165 -1.61 3.47 -1.02
N SER A 166 -2.24 3.30 0.14
CA SER A 166 -2.13 4.23 1.26
C SER A 166 -1.18 3.73 2.36
N GLY A 167 -1.01 2.42 2.49
CA GLY A 167 -0.10 1.88 3.49
C GLY A 167 0.22 0.40 3.32
N ILE A 168 1.34 -0.01 3.91
CA ILE A 168 1.81 -1.39 3.97
C ILE A 168 2.11 -1.69 5.43
N PHE A 169 1.58 -2.79 5.96
CA PHE A 169 1.70 -3.17 7.36
C PHE A 169 2.28 -4.57 7.47
N PHE A 170 3.16 -4.78 8.43
CA PHE A 170 3.86 -6.03 8.63
C PHE A 170 3.50 -6.63 9.98
N ASP A 171 3.22 -7.91 9.98
CA ASP A 171 2.93 -8.70 11.16
C ASP A 171 3.57 -10.08 11.04
N SER A 172 3.84 -10.70 12.19
CA SER A 172 4.12 -12.12 12.24
C SER A 172 2.84 -12.91 11.90
N PRO A 173 2.92 -14.06 11.23
CA PRO A 173 1.75 -14.85 10.92
C PRO A 173 0.97 -15.18 12.18
N HIS A 174 -0.33 -15.02 12.15
CA HIS A 174 -1.17 -15.55 13.22
C HIS A 174 -1.10 -17.07 13.19
N ARG A 175 -0.59 -17.64 14.29
CA ARG A 175 -0.63 -19.07 14.53
C ARG A 175 -2.04 -19.50 14.96
#